data_8c6a35cd158daf24dd1a0ba2f3262ec4
#
_entry.id   8c6a35cd158daf24dd1a0ba2f3262ec4
#
_cell.length_a   1.000
_cell.length_b   1.000
_cell.length_c   1.000
_cell.angle_alpha   90.00
_cell.angle_beta   90.00
_cell.angle_gamma   90.00
#
_symmetry.space_group_name_H-M   'P 1'
#
loop_
_entity.id
_entity.type
_entity.pdbx_description
1 polymer ?
#
loop_
_entity_poly.entity_id
_entity_poly.type
_entity_poly.pdbx_seq_one_letter_code
_entity_poly.pdbx_strand_id
1 'polypeptide(L)'
;MAYSPPLTITPRLITLVSEISELIGHLALTRDGELAPQLRRGNRIRTIQASLAIENNTLTLEQVTAVLDGKRVLGLPKEIQEVRNAFAAYEAMAHWQPTELDHLLQAHRLLMQGLIDEAGCWRQGGVGIYRGNELLHMAPPASRVPLLMADLLRWLAGTDWHPLLVSCVFHYEFEFIHPFADGNGRMGRLWQTLILSRWRPVLAYLPVESVIRSQQEAYYAALAQSDRMSEATPFVEFMLQALAQALTEAKASEPVTLANQQATEPLTAQVNEQVSEQVAGLLSEPVQQLLAVLAPGEAIRASELMQRLGLSHRATFSQNYLKPALAAGVLVMTHPDSPRSPTQRYRRVT
;
A
#
# COMPACT_ATOMS: atom_id res chain seq x y z
N MET A 1 38.12 -8.70 2.80
CA MET A 1 37.24 -7.62 3.27
C MET A 1 35.83 -8.19 3.32
N ALA A 2 35.02 -7.79 4.30
CA ALA A 2 33.61 -8.15 4.29
C ALA A 2 32.93 -7.47 3.09
N TYR A 3 31.97 -8.14 2.46
CA TYR A 3 31.16 -7.57 1.39
C TYR A 3 30.40 -6.35 1.90
N SER A 4 30.41 -5.28 1.12
CA SER A 4 29.58 -4.10 1.34
C SER A 4 29.09 -3.59 -0.01
N PRO A 5 27.77 -3.42 -0.21
CA PRO A 5 27.25 -2.87 -1.45
C PRO A 5 27.79 -1.46 -1.73
N PRO A 6 28.08 -1.13 -2.98
CA PRO A 6 28.56 0.21 -3.34
C PRO A 6 27.42 1.24 -3.26
N LEU A 7 27.59 2.21 -2.36
CA LEU A 7 26.66 3.34 -2.17
C LEU A 7 27.45 4.60 -1.85
N THR A 8 27.23 5.67 -2.61
CA THR A 8 27.74 7.02 -2.30
C THR A 8 26.67 7.83 -1.58
N ILE A 9 27.01 8.34 -0.39
CA ILE A 9 26.10 9.20 0.38
C ILE A 9 26.08 10.59 -0.25
N THR A 10 24.96 10.95 -0.87
CA THR A 10 24.73 12.27 -1.46
C THR A 10 23.99 13.20 -0.49
N PRO A 11 24.09 14.53 -0.68
CA PRO A 11 23.24 15.47 0.09
C PRO A 11 21.73 15.15 -0.06
N ARG A 12 21.31 14.66 -1.24
CA ARG A 12 19.92 14.28 -1.50
C ARG A 12 19.48 13.09 -0.65
N LEU A 13 20.31 12.07 -0.50
CA LEU A 13 20.02 10.93 0.38
C LEU A 13 19.83 11.37 1.83
N ILE A 14 20.69 12.27 2.33
CA ILE A 14 20.57 12.80 3.70
C ILE A 14 19.24 13.54 3.86
N THR A 15 18.88 14.40 2.90
CA THR A 15 17.61 15.15 2.91
C THR A 15 16.41 14.20 2.92
N LEU A 16 16.38 13.20 2.03
CA LEU A 16 15.28 12.24 1.94
C LEU A 16 15.13 11.39 3.21
N VAL A 17 16.25 10.93 3.80
CA VAL A 17 16.21 10.17 5.06
C VAL A 17 15.64 11.03 6.19
N SER A 18 16.03 12.32 6.26
CA SER A 18 15.51 13.25 7.26
C SER A 18 14.01 13.50 7.08
N GLU A 19 13.57 13.81 5.86
CA GLU A 19 12.17 14.06 5.50
C GLU A 19 11.29 12.83 5.83
N ILE A 20 11.71 11.64 5.40
CA ILE A 20 10.97 10.41 5.68
C ILE A 20 10.87 10.14 7.19
N SER A 21 11.96 10.38 7.93
CA SER A 21 11.98 10.18 9.39
C SER A 21 11.01 11.12 10.09
N GLU A 22 10.91 12.37 9.65
CA GLU A 22 9.93 13.34 10.14
C GLU A 22 8.49 12.92 9.82
N LEU A 23 8.21 12.52 8.57
CA LEU A 23 6.89 12.04 8.15
C LEU A 23 6.43 10.82 8.97
N ILE A 24 7.34 9.87 9.23
CA ILE A 24 7.05 8.70 10.08
C ILE A 24 6.78 9.14 11.54
N GLY A 25 7.53 10.11 12.05
CA GLY A 25 7.32 10.68 13.39
C GLY A 25 5.91 11.27 13.52
N HIS A 26 5.45 12.02 12.53
CA HIS A 26 4.09 12.57 12.52
C HIS A 26 3.02 11.47 12.49
N LEU A 27 3.16 10.45 11.64
CA LEU A 27 2.22 9.32 11.58
C LEU A 27 2.15 8.53 12.90
N ALA A 28 3.26 8.41 13.61
CA ALA A 28 3.29 7.71 14.90
C ALA A 28 2.57 8.49 16.02
N LEU A 29 2.62 9.82 15.98
CA LEU A 29 1.96 10.68 16.99
C LEU A 29 0.43 10.77 16.78
N THR A 30 -0.05 10.71 15.55
CA THR A 30 -1.45 10.89 15.23
C THR A 30 -2.31 9.63 15.46
N ARG A 31 -1.73 8.45 15.70
CA ARG A 31 -2.44 7.16 15.68
C ARG A 31 -2.15 6.21 16.83
N ASP A 32 -1.61 6.62 17.95
CA ASP A 32 -1.16 5.70 19.01
C ASP A 32 -0.32 4.49 18.48
N GLY A 33 0.35 4.68 17.33
CA GLY A 33 1.19 3.68 16.65
C GLY A 33 0.43 2.60 15.87
N GLU A 34 -0.92 2.59 15.82
CA GLU A 34 -1.68 1.56 15.11
C GLU A 34 -2.66 2.12 14.06
N LEU A 35 -2.53 1.66 12.82
CA LEU A 35 -3.53 1.89 11.77
C LEU A 35 -4.81 1.10 12.04
N ALA A 36 -5.97 1.70 11.80
CA ALA A 36 -7.25 0.99 11.87
C ALA A 36 -7.23 -0.29 11.00
N PRO A 37 -7.79 -1.42 11.47
CA PRO A 37 -7.74 -2.70 10.75
C PRO A 37 -8.22 -2.64 9.30
N GLN A 38 -9.27 -1.87 9.03
CA GLN A 38 -9.81 -1.68 7.67
C GLN A 38 -8.82 -0.94 6.76
N LEU A 39 -8.08 0.05 7.30
CA LEU A 39 -7.07 0.78 6.56
C LEU A 39 -5.85 -0.11 6.26
N ARG A 40 -5.43 -0.96 7.22
CA ARG A 40 -4.39 -1.97 7.00
C ARG A 40 -4.78 -2.91 5.85
N ARG A 41 -6.01 -3.45 5.87
CA ARG A 41 -6.51 -4.32 4.81
C ARG A 41 -6.55 -3.61 3.45
N GLY A 42 -7.11 -2.39 3.39
CA GLY A 42 -7.19 -1.62 2.15
C GLY A 42 -5.82 -1.31 1.56
N ASN A 43 -4.87 -0.90 2.38
CA ASN A 43 -3.50 -0.63 1.95
C ASN A 43 -2.78 -1.91 1.51
N ARG A 44 -2.97 -3.03 2.21
CA ARG A 44 -2.43 -4.33 1.80
C ARG A 44 -2.94 -4.75 0.41
N ILE A 45 -4.22 -4.57 0.14
CA ILE A 45 -4.81 -4.87 -1.17
C ILE A 45 -4.21 -3.98 -2.27
N ARG A 46 -4.01 -2.68 -2.00
CA ARG A 46 -3.35 -1.75 -2.94
C ARG A 46 -1.91 -2.16 -3.22
N THR A 47 -1.13 -2.47 -2.18
CA THR A 47 0.24 -2.99 -2.29
C THR A 47 0.30 -4.22 -3.19
N ILE A 48 -0.54 -5.22 -2.92
CA ILE A 48 -0.58 -6.47 -3.70
C ILE A 48 -0.94 -6.17 -5.16
N GLN A 49 -2.03 -5.44 -5.40
CA GLN A 49 -2.47 -5.11 -6.75
C GLN A 49 -1.38 -4.36 -7.53
N ALA A 50 -0.75 -3.35 -6.93
CA ALA A 50 0.29 -2.57 -7.58
C ALA A 50 1.56 -3.42 -7.85
N SER A 51 2.00 -4.21 -6.87
CA SER A 51 3.16 -5.08 -7.02
C SER A 51 2.98 -6.11 -8.15
N LEU A 52 1.79 -6.69 -8.26
CA LEU A 52 1.47 -7.63 -9.35
C LEU A 52 1.32 -6.92 -10.70
N ALA A 53 0.75 -5.72 -10.72
CA ALA A 53 0.57 -4.96 -11.95
C ALA A 53 1.91 -4.45 -12.54
N ILE A 54 2.95 -4.23 -11.72
CA ILE A 54 4.32 -3.98 -12.20
C ILE A 54 4.82 -5.18 -13.02
N GLU A 55 4.39 -6.39 -12.67
CA GLU A 55 4.73 -7.65 -13.37
C GLU A 55 3.65 -8.04 -14.42
N ASN A 56 2.89 -7.07 -14.93
CA ASN A 56 1.87 -7.23 -15.96
C ASN A 56 0.63 -8.04 -15.58
N ASN A 57 0.32 -8.23 -14.30
CA ASN A 57 -0.99 -8.73 -13.88
C ASN A 57 -2.05 -7.67 -14.20
N THR A 58 -3.14 -8.06 -14.87
CA THR A 58 -4.13 -7.13 -15.42
C THR A 58 -5.35 -6.91 -14.51
N LEU A 59 -5.43 -7.62 -13.38
CA LEU A 59 -6.57 -7.52 -12.47
C LEU A 59 -6.67 -6.13 -11.82
N THR A 60 -7.87 -5.56 -11.85
CA THR A 60 -8.18 -4.28 -11.20
C THR A 60 -8.19 -4.42 -9.68
N LEU A 61 -8.16 -3.29 -8.97
CA LEU A 61 -8.23 -3.29 -7.51
C LEU A 61 -9.50 -3.97 -6.97
N GLU A 62 -10.64 -3.76 -7.67
CA GLU A 62 -11.93 -4.38 -7.34
C GLU A 62 -11.87 -5.90 -7.56
N GLN A 63 -11.25 -6.36 -8.66
CA GLN A 63 -11.08 -7.77 -8.95
C GLN A 63 -10.16 -8.45 -7.94
N VAL A 64 -9.03 -7.83 -7.58
CA VAL A 64 -8.13 -8.33 -6.52
C VAL A 64 -8.88 -8.43 -5.20
N THR A 65 -9.65 -7.40 -4.82
CA THR A 65 -10.49 -7.42 -3.62
C THR A 65 -11.49 -8.58 -3.66
N ALA A 66 -12.17 -8.77 -4.79
CA ALA A 66 -13.15 -9.85 -4.96
C ALA A 66 -12.51 -11.24 -4.86
N VAL A 67 -11.29 -11.44 -5.41
CA VAL A 67 -10.53 -12.70 -5.24
C VAL A 67 -10.26 -12.99 -3.77
N LEU A 68 -9.83 -11.97 -3.01
CA LEU A 68 -9.51 -12.10 -1.58
C LEU A 68 -10.77 -12.28 -0.71
N ASP A 69 -11.92 -11.81 -1.17
CA ASP A 69 -13.24 -12.06 -0.56
C ASP A 69 -13.82 -13.43 -0.93
N GLY A 70 -13.09 -14.27 -1.68
CA GLY A 70 -13.54 -15.59 -2.12
C GLY A 70 -14.62 -15.56 -3.23
N LYS A 71 -14.83 -14.41 -3.87
CA LYS A 71 -15.81 -14.25 -4.96
C LYS A 71 -15.23 -14.78 -6.29
N ARG A 72 -16.12 -15.19 -7.21
CA ARG A 72 -15.72 -15.55 -8.58
C ARG A 72 -15.36 -14.29 -9.35
N VAL A 73 -14.19 -14.30 -10.00
CA VAL A 73 -13.67 -13.20 -10.82
C VAL A 73 -13.34 -13.73 -12.21
N LEU A 74 -13.69 -12.96 -13.25
CA LEU A 74 -13.20 -13.20 -14.60
C LEU A 74 -11.76 -12.69 -14.69
N GLY A 75 -10.84 -13.60 -14.99
CA GLY A 75 -9.40 -13.32 -15.12
C GLY A 75 -8.67 -14.60 -15.49
N LEU A 76 -7.41 -14.48 -15.88
CA LEU A 76 -6.58 -15.64 -16.16
C LEU A 76 -6.33 -16.42 -14.85
N PRO A 77 -6.41 -17.77 -14.86
CA PRO A 77 -6.17 -18.57 -13.66
C PRO A 77 -4.81 -18.28 -12.99
N LYS A 78 -3.77 -18.01 -13.80
CA LYS A 78 -2.45 -17.61 -13.34
C LYS A 78 -2.50 -16.30 -12.55
N GLU A 79 -3.18 -15.27 -13.06
CA GLU A 79 -3.27 -13.96 -12.39
C GLU A 79 -4.04 -14.04 -11.06
N ILE A 80 -5.10 -14.84 -11.00
CA ILE A 80 -5.86 -15.10 -9.77
C ILE A 80 -4.98 -15.84 -8.76
N GLN A 81 -4.16 -16.80 -9.21
CA GLN A 81 -3.23 -17.52 -8.35
C GLN A 81 -2.14 -16.58 -7.79
N GLU A 82 -1.61 -15.67 -8.61
CA GLU A 82 -0.64 -14.64 -8.18
C GLU A 82 -1.21 -13.78 -7.05
N VAL A 83 -2.48 -13.36 -7.14
CA VAL A 83 -3.14 -12.57 -6.07
C VAL A 83 -3.20 -13.36 -4.76
N ARG A 84 -3.63 -14.63 -4.81
CA ARG A 84 -3.72 -15.48 -3.61
C ARG A 84 -2.35 -15.72 -2.98
N ASN A 85 -1.35 -16.00 -3.80
CA ASN A 85 0.01 -16.22 -3.34
C ASN A 85 0.61 -14.96 -2.71
N ALA A 86 0.46 -13.80 -3.36
CA ALA A 86 0.93 -12.54 -2.83
C ALA A 86 0.26 -12.23 -1.48
N PHE A 87 -1.06 -12.38 -1.38
CA PHE A 87 -1.75 -12.16 -0.11
C PHE A 87 -1.22 -13.08 1.00
N ALA A 88 -1.07 -14.38 0.72
CA ALA A 88 -0.53 -15.35 1.68
C ALA A 88 0.91 -14.98 2.10
N ALA A 89 1.75 -14.53 1.16
CA ALA A 89 3.12 -14.11 1.46
C ALA A 89 3.18 -12.86 2.34
N TYR A 90 2.36 -11.85 2.05
CA TYR A 90 2.30 -10.65 2.88
C TYR A 90 1.72 -10.92 4.28
N GLU A 91 0.78 -11.85 4.44
CA GLU A 91 0.28 -12.27 5.76
C GLU A 91 1.35 -13.05 6.55
N ALA A 92 2.10 -13.92 5.87
CA ALA A 92 3.19 -14.69 6.49
C ALA A 92 4.43 -13.83 6.84
N MET A 93 4.56 -12.64 6.27
CA MET A 93 5.72 -11.75 6.43
C MET A 93 6.07 -11.47 7.90
N ALA A 94 5.08 -11.40 8.78
CA ALA A 94 5.29 -11.17 10.21
C ALA A 94 6.16 -12.25 10.89
N HIS A 95 6.21 -13.47 10.33
CA HIS A 95 6.96 -14.60 10.88
C HIS A 95 8.37 -14.73 10.33
N TRP A 96 8.75 -13.93 9.32
CA TRP A 96 10.06 -14.02 8.68
C TRP A 96 11.08 -13.07 9.29
N GLN A 97 12.32 -13.51 9.38
CA GLN A 97 13.47 -12.67 9.68
C GLN A 97 14.18 -12.33 8.37
N PRO A 98 14.45 -11.04 8.08
CA PRO A 98 14.99 -10.63 6.78
C PRO A 98 16.43 -11.12 6.51
N THR A 99 17.14 -11.55 7.54
CA THR A 99 18.52 -12.07 7.47
C THR A 99 18.60 -13.58 7.27
N GLU A 100 17.46 -14.29 7.37
CA GLU A 100 17.42 -15.75 7.31
C GLU A 100 17.16 -16.26 5.89
N LEU A 101 18.10 -17.04 5.37
CA LEU A 101 18.00 -17.62 4.03
C LEU A 101 16.78 -18.51 3.85
N ASP A 102 16.48 -19.36 4.84
CA ASP A 102 15.35 -20.29 4.77
C ASP A 102 14.01 -19.52 4.69
N HIS A 103 13.90 -18.39 5.37
CA HIS A 103 12.72 -17.53 5.29
C HIS A 103 12.58 -16.88 3.91
N LEU A 104 13.68 -16.46 3.29
CA LEU A 104 13.68 -15.89 1.95
C LEU A 104 13.23 -16.94 0.90
N LEU A 105 13.77 -18.16 0.99
CA LEU A 105 13.36 -19.26 0.11
C LEU A 105 11.91 -19.68 0.34
N GLN A 106 11.45 -19.68 1.59
CA GLN A 106 10.05 -19.95 1.94
C GLN A 106 9.11 -18.87 1.39
N ALA A 107 9.49 -17.61 1.47
CA ALA A 107 8.71 -16.49 0.93
C ALA A 107 8.56 -16.61 -0.58
N HIS A 108 9.66 -16.89 -1.30
CA HIS A 108 9.61 -17.13 -2.74
C HIS A 108 8.75 -18.34 -3.10
N ARG A 109 8.88 -19.46 -2.36
CA ARG A 109 8.04 -20.64 -2.56
C ARG A 109 6.55 -20.28 -2.44
N LEU A 110 6.19 -19.49 -1.45
CA LEU A 110 4.80 -19.09 -1.23
C LEU A 110 4.30 -18.14 -2.33
N LEU A 111 5.12 -17.17 -2.74
CA LEU A 111 4.79 -16.24 -3.82
C LEU A 111 4.59 -16.93 -5.18
N MET A 112 5.37 -17.98 -5.45
CA MET A 112 5.44 -18.61 -6.76
C MET A 112 4.77 -19.98 -6.81
N GLN A 113 4.09 -20.39 -5.74
CA GLN A 113 3.42 -21.69 -5.64
C GLN A 113 2.40 -21.88 -6.76
N GLY A 114 2.56 -22.97 -7.54
CA GLY A 114 1.69 -23.30 -8.66
C GLY A 114 1.84 -22.39 -9.89
N LEU A 115 2.85 -21.51 -9.91
CA LEU A 115 3.17 -20.63 -11.04
C LEU A 115 4.42 -21.12 -11.79
N ILE A 116 5.39 -21.66 -11.05
CA ILE A 116 6.64 -22.25 -11.58
C ILE A 116 7.00 -23.51 -10.77
N ASP A 117 7.78 -24.40 -11.36
CA ASP A 117 8.21 -25.65 -10.72
C ASP A 117 9.33 -25.43 -9.69
N GLU A 118 10.24 -24.46 -9.93
CA GLU A 118 11.39 -24.17 -9.07
C GLU A 118 11.07 -23.18 -7.94
N ALA A 119 9.83 -23.11 -7.49
CA ALA A 119 9.43 -22.20 -6.41
C ALA A 119 10.24 -22.46 -5.12
N GLY A 120 10.95 -21.45 -4.64
CA GLY A 120 11.81 -21.53 -3.45
C GLY A 120 13.20 -22.13 -3.72
N CYS A 121 13.62 -22.22 -4.98
CA CYS A 121 14.95 -22.71 -5.37
C CYS A 121 15.68 -21.65 -6.19
N TRP A 122 17.01 -21.60 -6.05
CA TRP A 122 17.86 -20.76 -6.89
C TRP A 122 17.75 -21.20 -8.36
N ARG A 123 17.78 -20.23 -9.27
CA ARG A 123 17.86 -20.50 -10.70
C ARG A 123 19.12 -21.33 -11.05
N GLN A 124 18.99 -22.18 -12.05
CA GLN A 124 20.09 -22.97 -12.57
C GLN A 124 20.65 -22.40 -13.89
N GLY A 125 19.84 -21.60 -14.59
CA GLY A 125 20.21 -20.98 -15.86
C GLY A 125 20.67 -19.53 -15.73
N GLY A 126 21.28 -19.00 -16.82
CA GLY A 126 21.51 -17.58 -17.00
C GLY A 126 20.18 -16.86 -17.18
N VAL A 127 20.05 -15.65 -16.62
CA VAL A 127 18.87 -14.77 -16.78
C VAL A 127 19.35 -13.38 -17.18
N GLY A 128 18.68 -12.80 -18.17
CA GLY A 128 18.84 -11.40 -18.54
C GLY A 128 17.50 -10.67 -18.32
N ILE A 129 17.57 -9.45 -17.86
CA ILE A 129 16.41 -8.55 -17.80
C ILE A 129 16.33 -7.80 -19.12
N TYR A 130 15.21 -7.96 -19.82
CA TYR A 130 14.99 -7.35 -21.13
C TYR A 130 13.85 -6.34 -21.09
N ARG A 131 13.98 -5.25 -21.87
CA ARG A 131 12.87 -4.36 -22.24
C ARG A 131 12.67 -4.46 -23.76
N GLY A 132 11.63 -5.18 -24.17
CA GLY A 132 11.50 -5.58 -25.56
C GLY A 132 12.66 -6.47 -25.99
N ASN A 133 13.44 -6.03 -26.99
CA ASN A 133 14.64 -6.73 -27.47
C ASN A 133 15.97 -6.18 -26.87
N GLU A 134 15.91 -5.17 -26.02
CA GLU A 134 17.07 -4.55 -25.39
C GLU A 134 17.41 -5.27 -24.08
N LEU A 135 18.65 -5.77 -23.97
CA LEU A 135 19.17 -6.31 -22.71
C LEU A 135 19.49 -5.15 -21.78
N LEU A 136 18.74 -5.02 -20.70
CA LEU A 136 18.97 -3.99 -19.69
C LEU A 136 20.00 -4.42 -18.65
N HIS A 137 19.97 -5.69 -18.22
CA HIS A 137 20.87 -6.23 -17.24
C HIS A 137 21.16 -7.72 -17.53
N MET A 138 22.41 -8.13 -17.40
CA MET A 138 22.82 -9.53 -17.42
C MET A 138 23.14 -9.96 -15.97
N ALA A 139 22.27 -10.76 -15.39
CA ALA A 139 22.48 -11.25 -14.03
C ALA A 139 23.77 -12.11 -13.92
N PRO A 140 24.42 -12.15 -12.75
CA PRO A 140 25.59 -12.98 -12.52
C PRO A 140 25.32 -14.45 -12.88
N PRO A 141 26.37 -15.26 -13.19
CA PRO A 141 26.19 -16.69 -13.45
C PRO A 141 25.47 -17.40 -12.31
N ALA A 142 24.56 -18.34 -12.64
CA ALA A 142 23.76 -19.07 -11.65
C ALA A 142 24.61 -19.73 -10.54
N SER A 143 25.78 -20.23 -10.88
CA SER A 143 26.73 -20.83 -9.90
C SER A 143 27.21 -19.83 -8.83
N ARG A 144 27.12 -18.54 -9.06
CA ARG A 144 27.50 -17.47 -8.11
C ARG A 144 26.37 -17.06 -7.16
N VAL A 145 25.12 -17.35 -7.53
CA VAL A 145 23.93 -16.92 -6.77
C VAL A 145 23.99 -17.32 -5.28
N PRO A 146 24.29 -18.58 -4.89
CA PRO A 146 24.31 -18.95 -3.47
C PRO A 146 25.33 -18.13 -2.66
N LEU A 147 26.50 -17.86 -3.23
CA LEU A 147 27.53 -17.07 -2.56
C LEU A 147 27.12 -15.60 -2.43
N LEU A 148 26.65 -14.99 -3.52
CA LEU A 148 26.22 -13.59 -3.55
C LEU A 148 25.07 -13.34 -2.57
N MET A 149 24.09 -14.24 -2.52
CA MET A 149 22.99 -14.14 -1.57
C MET A 149 23.44 -14.33 -0.12
N ALA A 150 24.36 -15.24 0.15
CA ALA A 150 24.95 -15.41 1.49
C ALA A 150 25.71 -14.16 1.94
N ASP A 151 26.45 -13.52 1.03
CA ASP A 151 27.18 -12.28 1.32
C ASP A 151 26.21 -11.11 1.57
N LEU A 152 25.15 -10.98 0.76
CA LEU A 152 24.12 -9.96 0.92
C LEU A 152 23.36 -10.11 2.25
N LEU A 153 22.97 -11.32 2.61
CA LEU A 153 22.29 -11.58 3.90
C LEU A 153 23.21 -11.36 5.10
N ARG A 154 24.48 -11.71 4.97
CA ARG A 154 25.50 -11.44 6.03
C ARG A 154 25.71 -9.93 6.20
N TRP A 155 25.79 -9.17 5.09
CA TRP A 155 25.84 -7.72 5.16
C TRP A 155 24.60 -7.14 5.84
N LEU A 156 23.40 -7.62 5.47
CA LEU A 156 22.14 -7.19 6.08
C LEU A 156 22.10 -7.43 7.60
N ALA A 157 22.69 -8.55 8.05
CA ALA A 157 22.75 -8.90 9.47
C ALA A 157 23.73 -8.05 10.29
N GLY A 158 24.79 -7.55 9.64
CA GLY A 158 25.89 -6.85 10.34
C GLY A 158 26.04 -5.36 10.06
N THR A 159 25.21 -4.79 9.18
CA THR A 159 25.30 -3.38 8.83
C THR A 159 24.71 -2.47 9.91
N ASP A 160 25.36 -1.34 10.15
CA ASP A 160 24.91 -0.24 11.02
C ASP A 160 24.25 0.93 10.24
N TRP A 161 24.06 0.75 8.94
CA TRP A 161 23.44 1.78 8.10
C TRP A 161 21.96 2.00 8.49
N HIS A 162 21.47 3.20 8.19
CA HIS A 162 20.07 3.53 8.48
C HIS A 162 19.10 2.59 7.73
N PRO A 163 18.05 2.04 8.38
CA PRO A 163 17.13 1.04 7.78
C PRO A 163 16.49 1.46 6.46
N LEU A 164 16.25 2.75 6.25
CA LEU A 164 15.77 3.28 4.96
C LEU A 164 16.77 3.01 3.83
N LEU A 165 18.06 3.26 4.07
CA LEU A 165 19.10 2.97 3.09
C LEU A 165 19.26 1.47 2.90
N VAL A 166 19.34 0.72 4.01
CA VAL A 166 19.52 -0.74 4.00
C VAL A 166 18.44 -1.42 3.17
N SER A 167 17.18 -1.06 3.35
CA SER A 167 16.06 -1.66 2.63
C SER A 167 16.13 -1.42 1.13
N CYS A 168 16.50 -0.21 0.71
CA CYS A 168 16.62 0.15 -0.71
C CYS A 168 17.85 -0.49 -1.35
N VAL A 169 18.99 -0.50 -0.65
CA VAL A 169 20.22 -1.16 -1.12
C VAL A 169 20.02 -2.67 -1.25
N PHE A 170 19.38 -3.30 -0.25
CA PHE A 170 19.06 -4.73 -0.34
C PHE A 170 18.18 -5.02 -1.56
N HIS A 171 17.17 -4.19 -1.83
CA HIS A 171 16.29 -4.35 -2.99
C HIS A 171 17.08 -4.26 -4.30
N TYR A 172 17.96 -3.26 -4.44
CA TYR A 172 18.81 -3.13 -5.63
C TYR A 172 19.72 -4.34 -5.83
N GLU A 173 20.47 -4.73 -4.79
CA GLU A 173 21.40 -5.87 -4.85
C GLU A 173 20.67 -7.19 -5.16
N PHE A 174 19.47 -7.35 -4.62
CA PHE A 174 18.62 -8.51 -4.89
C PHE A 174 18.18 -8.54 -6.37
N GLU A 175 17.78 -7.41 -6.93
CA GLU A 175 17.45 -7.29 -8.36
C GLU A 175 18.68 -7.52 -9.24
N PHE A 176 19.85 -7.00 -8.84
CA PHE A 176 21.11 -7.22 -9.53
C PHE A 176 21.52 -8.70 -9.55
N ILE A 177 21.46 -9.38 -8.42
CA ILE A 177 21.78 -10.82 -8.31
C ILE A 177 20.77 -11.65 -9.08
N HIS A 178 19.50 -11.24 -9.06
CA HIS A 178 18.37 -11.91 -9.71
C HIS A 178 18.32 -13.43 -9.43
N PRO A 179 18.16 -13.83 -8.14
CA PRO A 179 18.48 -15.18 -7.69
C PRO A 179 17.54 -16.27 -8.17
N PHE A 180 16.33 -15.93 -8.61
CA PHE A 180 15.29 -16.88 -9.01
C PHE A 180 15.03 -16.87 -10.51
N ALA A 181 14.38 -17.91 -11.02
CA ALA A 181 13.98 -18.00 -12.43
C ALA A 181 12.86 -17.00 -12.78
N ASP A 182 11.95 -16.73 -11.86
CA ASP A 182 10.87 -15.73 -11.95
C ASP A 182 10.55 -15.21 -10.54
N GLY A 183 9.83 -14.09 -10.42
CA GLY A 183 9.35 -13.54 -9.16
C GLY A 183 10.34 -12.66 -8.41
N ASN A 184 11.50 -12.32 -8.99
CA ASN A 184 12.51 -11.50 -8.31
C ASN A 184 11.96 -10.11 -7.94
N GLY A 185 11.32 -9.40 -8.85
CA GLY A 185 10.73 -8.08 -8.58
C GLY A 185 9.70 -8.11 -7.43
N ARG A 186 8.82 -9.10 -7.42
CA ARG A 186 7.84 -9.29 -6.33
C ARG A 186 8.54 -9.58 -4.99
N MET A 187 9.61 -10.39 -5.02
CA MET A 187 10.41 -10.70 -3.83
C MET A 187 11.19 -9.49 -3.32
N GLY A 188 11.85 -8.73 -4.21
CA GLY A 188 12.60 -7.53 -3.84
C GLY A 188 11.72 -6.52 -3.10
N ARG A 189 10.52 -6.23 -3.63
CA ARG A 189 9.54 -5.34 -2.99
C ARG A 189 9.01 -5.88 -1.66
N LEU A 190 8.65 -7.17 -1.60
CA LEU A 190 8.20 -7.82 -0.37
C LEU A 190 9.30 -7.76 0.71
N TRP A 191 10.55 -8.05 0.34
CA TRP A 191 11.68 -8.08 1.29
C TRP A 191 12.05 -6.69 1.78
N GLN A 192 12.01 -5.68 0.90
CA GLN A 192 12.14 -4.29 1.30
C GLN A 192 11.08 -3.90 2.34
N THR A 193 9.83 -4.26 2.11
CA THR A 193 8.72 -4.02 3.06
C THR A 193 8.96 -4.75 4.37
N LEU A 194 9.46 -5.99 4.34
CA LEU A 194 9.83 -6.74 5.55
C LEU A 194 10.93 -6.03 6.35
N ILE A 195 12.02 -5.61 5.70
CA ILE A 195 13.13 -4.89 6.37
C ILE A 195 12.61 -3.61 7.03
N LEU A 196 11.84 -2.80 6.30
CA LEU A 196 11.24 -1.57 6.81
C LEU A 196 10.29 -1.80 7.98
N SER A 197 9.49 -2.87 7.92
CA SER A 197 8.53 -3.23 8.97
C SER A 197 9.19 -3.63 10.29
N ARG A 198 10.40 -4.18 10.24
CA ARG A 198 11.19 -4.51 11.43
C ARG A 198 11.71 -3.27 12.15
N TRP A 199 11.93 -2.20 11.42
CA TRP A 199 12.31 -0.90 11.99
C TRP A 199 11.08 -0.10 12.45
N ARG A 200 10.06 0.00 11.61
CA ARG A 200 8.79 0.71 11.91
C ARG A 200 7.61 -0.11 11.40
N PRO A 201 6.82 -0.76 12.29
CA PRO A 201 5.73 -1.65 11.90
C PRO A 201 4.68 -1.01 10.99
N VAL A 202 4.44 0.30 11.11
CA VAL A 202 3.49 1.04 10.25
C VAL A 202 3.86 0.95 8.77
N LEU A 203 5.15 0.84 8.44
CA LEU A 203 5.65 0.74 7.07
C LEU A 203 5.27 -0.58 6.38
N ALA A 204 4.87 -1.62 7.14
CA ALA A 204 4.31 -2.84 6.56
C ALA A 204 3.02 -2.61 5.75
N TYR A 205 2.37 -1.48 5.96
CA TYR A 205 1.08 -1.15 5.35
C TYR A 205 1.14 0.10 4.47
N LEU A 206 2.33 0.60 4.17
CA LEU A 206 2.52 1.73 3.26
C LEU A 206 2.51 1.23 1.81
N PRO A 207 1.57 1.68 0.95
CA PRO A 207 1.45 1.16 -0.42
C PRO A 207 2.48 1.84 -1.36
N VAL A 208 3.77 1.66 -1.09
CA VAL A 208 4.88 2.21 -1.90
C VAL A 208 4.83 1.69 -3.32
N GLU A 209 4.38 0.45 -3.52
CA GLU A 209 4.24 -0.18 -4.83
C GLU A 209 3.26 0.56 -5.74
N SER A 210 2.28 1.27 -5.18
CA SER A 210 1.38 2.13 -5.96
C SER A 210 2.13 3.31 -6.58
N VAL A 211 3.07 3.90 -5.85
CA VAL A 211 3.93 4.98 -6.34
C VAL A 211 4.92 4.44 -7.38
N ILE A 212 5.57 3.31 -7.09
CA ILE A 212 6.48 2.65 -8.04
C ILE A 212 5.76 2.36 -9.36
N ARG A 213 4.54 1.81 -9.30
CA ARG A 213 3.73 1.52 -10.49
C ARG A 213 3.41 2.78 -11.30
N SER A 214 3.01 3.87 -10.64
CA SER A 214 2.71 5.13 -11.32
C SER A 214 3.95 5.76 -11.99
N GLN A 215 5.15 5.39 -11.54
CA GLN A 215 6.46 5.85 -12.01
C GLN A 215 7.31 4.68 -12.54
N GLN A 216 6.68 3.66 -13.13
CA GLN A 216 7.35 2.39 -13.49
C GLN A 216 8.53 2.60 -14.45
N GLU A 217 8.43 3.53 -15.40
CA GLU A 217 9.53 3.86 -16.30
C GLU A 217 10.74 4.44 -15.53
N ALA A 218 10.51 5.33 -14.57
CA ALA A 218 11.56 5.91 -13.75
C ALA A 218 12.19 4.85 -12.82
N TYR A 219 11.41 3.92 -12.30
CA TYR A 219 11.90 2.78 -11.53
C TYR A 219 12.90 1.93 -12.32
N TYR A 220 12.55 1.52 -13.54
CA TYR A 220 13.47 0.74 -14.39
C TYR A 220 14.65 1.58 -14.89
N ALA A 221 14.46 2.89 -15.12
CA ALA A 221 15.57 3.78 -15.48
C ALA A 221 16.58 3.91 -14.33
N ALA A 222 16.11 3.97 -13.08
CA ALA A 222 16.97 4.03 -11.89
C ALA A 222 17.77 2.73 -11.70
N LEU A 223 17.14 1.55 -11.88
CA LEU A 223 17.84 0.25 -11.90
C LEU A 223 18.94 0.24 -12.97
N ALA A 224 18.59 0.55 -14.22
CA ALA A 224 19.55 0.56 -15.33
C ALA A 224 20.67 1.59 -15.15
N GLN A 225 20.40 2.72 -14.50
CA GLN A 225 21.44 3.71 -14.19
C GLN A 225 22.39 3.19 -13.12
N SER A 226 21.85 2.57 -12.06
CA SER A 226 22.65 1.96 -11.00
C SER A 226 23.57 0.86 -11.55
N ASP A 227 23.08 0.02 -12.46
CA ASP A 227 23.86 -1.02 -13.11
C ASP A 227 25.01 -0.42 -13.94
N ARG A 228 24.74 0.63 -14.73
CA ARG A 228 25.79 1.31 -15.51
C ARG A 228 26.88 1.96 -14.64
N MET A 229 26.47 2.48 -13.47
CA MET A 229 27.41 3.09 -12.53
C MET A 229 28.07 2.06 -11.60
N SER A 230 27.57 0.83 -11.59
CA SER A 230 27.95 -0.20 -10.61
C SER A 230 27.79 0.30 -9.17
N GLU A 231 26.70 1.02 -8.90
CA GLU A 231 26.45 1.70 -7.64
C GLU A 231 24.95 1.82 -7.35
N ALA A 232 24.52 1.56 -6.13
CA ALA A 232 23.11 1.56 -5.74
C ALA A 232 22.48 2.97 -5.65
N THR A 233 23.26 4.04 -5.61
CA THR A 233 22.81 5.42 -5.28
C THR A 233 21.62 5.91 -6.11
N PRO A 234 21.60 5.80 -7.46
CA PRO A 234 20.45 6.26 -8.25
C PRO A 234 19.14 5.54 -7.88
N PHE A 235 19.23 4.22 -7.67
CA PHE A 235 18.06 3.43 -7.28
C PHE A 235 17.59 3.76 -5.87
N VAL A 236 18.52 3.92 -4.93
CA VAL A 236 18.20 4.29 -3.54
C VAL A 236 17.53 5.66 -3.47
N GLU A 237 18.02 6.66 -4.23
CA GLU A 237 17.39 7.97 -4.31
C GLU A 237 15.95 7.90 -4.85
N PHE A 238 15.73 7.13 -5.92
CA PHE A 238 14.38 6.90 -6.45
C PHE A 238 13.46 6.24 -5.41
N MET A 239 13.92 5.16 -4.76
CA MET A 239 13.11 4.43 -3.79
C MET A 239 12.77 5.25 -2.55
N LEU A 240 13.71 6.05 -2.04
CA LEU A 240 13.44 6.96 -0.93
C LEU A 240 12.44 8.06 -1.33
N GLN A 241 12.52 8.58 -2.56
CA GLN A 241 11.54 9.53 -3.06
C GLN A 241 10.14 8.91 -3.15
N ALA A 242 10.02 7.66 -3.63
CA ALA A 242 8.76 6.92 -3.67
C ALA A 242 8.20 6.68 -2.25
N LEU A 243 9.06 6.36 -1.28
CA LEU A 243 8.68 6.23 0.13
C LEU A 243 8.16 7.56 0.71
N ALA A 244 8.86 8.67 0.48
CA ALA A 244 8.44 10.01 0.93
C ALA A 244 7.07 10.39 0.34
N GLN A 245 6.87 10.13 -0.95
CA GLN A 245 5.59 10.39 -1.61
C GLN A 245 4.47 9.53 -1.03
N ALA A 246 4.67 8.22 -0.86
CA ALA A 246 3.67 7.33 -0.28
C ALA A 246 3.28 7.73 1.16
N LEU A 247 4.24 8.20 1.96
CA LEU A 247 4.00 8.73 3.31
C LEU A 247 3.19 10.02 3.28
N THR A 248 3.50 10.93 2.34
CA THR A 248 2.77 12.19 2.14
C THR A 248 1.32 11.93 1.73
N GLU A 249 1.10 11.01 0.78
CA GLU A 249 -0.23 10.59 0.36
C GLU A 249 -1.02 9.93 1.50
N ALA A 250 -0.37 9.09 2.30
CA ALA A 250 -0.97 8.46 3.48
C ALA A 250 -1.39 9.50 4.52
N LYS A 251 -0.58 10.54 4.75
CA LYS A 251 -0.90 11.67 5.64
C LYS A 251 -2.09 12.48 5.11
N ALA A 252 -2.13 12.77 3.81
CA ALA A 252 -3.22 13.52 3.18
C ALA A 252 -4.56 12.75 3.17
N SER A 253 -4.51 11.41 3.21
CA SER A 253 -5.68 10.53 3.25
C SER A 253 -6.25 10.34 4.66
N GLU A 254 -5.66 10.95 5.68
CA GLU A 254 -6.19 10.93 7.04
C GLU A 254 -7.41 11.84 7.15
N PRO A 255 -8.57 11.37 7.69
CA PRO A 255 -9.59 12.29 8.12
C PRO A 255 -8.99 13.19 9.20
N VAL A 256 -9.10 14.50 9.02
CA VAL A 256 -8.68 15.51 10.01
C VAL A 256 -9.48 15.25 11.28
N THR A 257 -8.92 14.45 12.18
CA THR A 257 -9.45 14.30 13.54
C THR A 257 -9.00 15.54 14.30
N LEU A 258 -9.93 16.43 14.59
CA LEU A 258 -9.78 17.61 15.43
C LEU A 258 -9.30 17.20 16.84
N ALA A 259 -8.01 16.99 17.00
CA ALA A 259 -7.33 16.89 18.28
C ALA A 259 -6.46 18.14 18.47
N ASN A 260 -7.10 19.31 18.57
CA ASN A 260 -6.53 20.50 19.18
C ASN A 260 -7.67 21.45 19.58
N GLN A 261 -8.45 21.03 20.59
CA GLN A 261 -9.27 21.95 21.36
C GLN A 261 -8.79 22.00 22.82
N GLN A 262 -7.67 22.66 23.04
CA GLN A 262 -7.43 23.38 24.29
C GLN A 262 -6.45 24.52 24.00
N ALA A 263 -6.98 25.71 24.05
CA ALA A 263 -6.41 27.06 24.05
C ALA A 263 -6.62 27.83 22.73
N THR A 264 -7.70 28.52 22.63
CA THR A 264 -7.87 29.97 22.46
C THR A 264 -9.25 30.28 21.86
N GLU A 265 -9.90 31.29 22.43
CA GLU A 265 -11.23 31.78 22.12
C GLU A 265 -11.36 32.46 20.72
N PRO A 266 -12.54 32.92 20.30
CA PRO A 266 -13.20 32.54 19.06
C PRO A 266 -12.98 33.56 17.92
N LEU A 267 -12.46 33.10 16.83
CA LEU A 267 -12.53 33.80 15.55
C LEU A 267 -12.82 32.75 14.49
N THR A 268 -14.10 32.59 14.11
CA THR A 268 -14.42 32.12 12.75
C THR A 268 -15.84 31.55 12.64
N ALA A 269 -16.81 32.40 12.59
CA ALA A 269 -18.14 32.06 12.04
C ALA A 269 -18.14 32.05 10.49
N GLN A 270 -17.08 32.54 9.83
CA GLN A 270 -17.05 32.74 8.38
C GLN A 270 -16.35 31.65 7.57
N VAL A 271 -15.56 30.74 8.21
CA VAL A 271 -14.82 29.68 7.48
C VAL A 271 -15.65 28.40 7.32
N ASN A 272 -16.62 28.14 8.22
CA ASN A 272 -17.46 26.93 8.14
C ASN A 272 -18.50 26.94 7.02
N GLU A 273 -18.87 28.11 6.49
CA GLU A 273 -19.88 28.22 5.42
C GLU A 273 -19.31 27.87 4.05
N GLN A 274 -18.03 28.18 3.77
CA GLN A 274 -17.38 27.89 2.48
C GLN A 274 -16.97 26.43 2.31
N VAL A 275 -16.64 25.70 3.38
CA VAL A 275 -16.30 24.28 3.31
C VAL A 275 -17.55 23.40 3.13
N SER A 276 -18.70 23.83 3.69
CA SER A 276 -19.97 23.14 3.50
C SER A 276 -20.51 23.26 2.07
N GLU A 277 -20.27 24.36 1.37
CA GLU A 277 -20.69 24.53 -0.03
C GLU A 277 -19.86 23.70 -1.03
N GLN A 278 -18.57 23.50 -0.78
CA GLN A 278 -17.71 22.70 -1.68
C GLN A 278 -17.98 21.20 -1.58
N VAL A 279 -18.36 20.68 -0.42
CA VAL A 279 -18.74 19.27 -0.23
C VAL A 279 -20.13 18.98 -0.78
N ALA A 280 -21.05 19.96 -0.71
CA ALA A 280 -22.39 19.83 -1.26
C ALA A 280 -22.40 19.68 -2.79
N GLY A 281 -21.44 20.28 -3.50
CA GLY A 281 -21.33 20.18 -4.96
C GLY A 281 -20.86 18.82 -5.49
N LEU A 282 -20.34 17.93 -4.64
CA LEU A 282 -19.84 16.58 -5.01
C LEU A 282 -20.85 15.46 -4.72
N LEU A 283 -21.94 15.76 -4.00
CA LEU A 283 -22.96 14.78 -3.67
C LEU A 283 -24.11 14.82 -4.69
N SER A 284 -24.69 13.64 -4.98
CA SER A 284 -25.87 13.58 -5.86
C SER A 284 -27.04 14.36 -5.27
N GLU A 285 -27.87 14.97 -6.14
CA GLU A 285 -29.03 15.78 -5.73
C GLU A 285 -29.94 15.09 -4.69
N PRO A 286 -30.27 13.77 -4.80
CA PRO A 286 -31.04 13.08 -3.78
C PRO A 286 -30.35 13.03 -2.40
N VAL A 287 -29.02 12.91 -2.36
CA VAL A 287 -28.28 12.91 -1.09
C VAL A 287 -28.27 14.28 -0.45
N GLN A 288 -28.18 15.35 -1.25
CA GLN A 288 -28.28 16.73 -0.76
C GLN A 288 -29.65 17.01 -0.16
N GLN A 289 -30.73 16.58 -0.83
CA GLN A 289 -32.11 16.69 -0.33
C GLN A 289 -32.30 15.91 0.99
N LEU A 290 -31.70 14.71 1.11
CA LEU A 290 -31.73 13.92 2.35
C LEU A 290 -31.08 14.67 3.52
N LEU A 291 -29.91 15.26 3.27
CA LEU A 291 -29.15 16.00 4.29
C LEU A 291 -29.84 17.31 4.69
N ALA A 292 -30.60 17.94 3.78
CA ALA A 292 -31.32 19.17 4.05
C ALA A 292 -32.50 18.97 5.03
N VAL A 293 -33.12 17.78 5.05
CA VAL A 293 -34.24 17.46 5.94
C VAL A 293 -33.82 16.88 7.29
N LEU A 294 -32.51 16.76 7.54
CA LEU A 294 -31.91 16.11 8.71
C LEU A 294 -31.09 17.12 9.51
N ALA A 295 -31.61 17.51 10.69
CA ALA A 295 -30.88 18.45 11.54
C ALA A 295 -29.58 17.85 12.10
N PRO A 296 -28.51 18.66 12.33
CA PRO A 296 -27.29 18.20 12.94
C PRO A 296 -27.55 17.54 14.29
N GLY A 297 -26.99 16.30 14.47
CA GLY A 297 -27.18 15.54 15.71
C GLY A 297 -28.48 14.77 15.86
N GLU A 298 -29.47 15.01 14.99
CA GLU A 298 -30.78 14.34 15.01
C GLU A 298 -30.63 12.87 14.51
N ALA A 299 -31.26 11.92 15.22
CA ALA A 299 -31.33 10.52 14.85
C ALA A 299 -32.76 10.11 14.53
N ILE A 300 -33.08 9.85 13.24
CA ILE A 300 -34.42 9.65 12.72
C ILE A 300 -34.60 8.26 12.12
N ARG A 301 -35.83 7.74 12.13
CA ARG A 301 -36.20 6.48 11.45
C ARG A 301 -36.32 6.69 9.93
N ALA A 302 -36.07 5.61 9.16
CA ALA A 302 -36.23 5.65 7.71
C ALA A 302 -37.61 6.08 7.22
N SER A 303 -38.67 5.66 7.91
CA SER A 303 -40.06 6.05 7.61
C SER A 303 -40.30 7.54 7.77
N GLU A 304 -39.71 8.15 8.76
CA GLU A 304 -39.85 9.59 9.04
C GLU A 304 -39.02 10.43 8.05
N LEU A 305 -37.82 9.95 7.65
CA LEU A 305 -37.04 10.57 6.58
C LEU A 305 -37.78 10.54 5.24
N MET A 306 -38.41 9.41 4.90
CA MET A 306 -39.26 9.31 3.71
C MET A 306 -40.43 10.32 3.75
N GLN A 307 -41.08 10.46 4.89
CA GLN A 307 -42.17 11.40 5.06
C GLN A 307 -41.72 12.87 4.87
N ARG A 308 -40.56 13.24 5.45
CA ARG A 308 -39.99 14.59 5.28
C ARG A 308 -39.56 14.87 3.82
N LEU A 309 -39.16 13.84 3.07
CA LEU A 309 -38.82 13.94 1.66
C LEU A 309 -40.05 13.83 0.72
N GLY A 310 -41.24 13.60 1.23
CA GLY A 310 -42.44 13.40 0.42
C GLY A 310 -42.43 12.11 -0.41
N LEU A 311 -41.67 11.08 0.00
CA LEU A 311 -41.49 9.85 -0.72
C LEU A 311 -42.43 8.74 -0.22
N SER A 312 -43.17 8.12 -1.12
CA SER A 312 -44.11 7.01 -0.82
C SER A 312 -43.50 5.61 -1.06
N HIS A 313 -42.45 5.51 -1.92
CA HIS A 313 -41.88 4.25 -2.29
C HIS A 313 -40.57 3.95 -1.57
N ARG A 314 -40.57 2.94 -0.68
CA ARG A 314 -39.40 2.54 0.14
C ARG A 314 -38.20 2.06 -0.68
N ALA A 315 -38.43 1.43 -1.82
CA ALA A 315 -37.35 0.97 -2.69
C ALA A 315 -36.58 2.16 -3.30
N THR A 316 -37.27 3.16 -3.81
CA THR A 316 -36.70 4.40 -4.36
C THR A 316 -35.91 5.17 -3.30
N PHE A 317 -36.48 5.33 -2.10
CA PHE A 317 -35.78 5.96 -0.99
C PHE A 317 -34.49 5.20 -0.63
N SER A 318 -34.56 3.88 -0.51
CA SER A 318 -33.40 3.08 -0.16
C SER A 318 -32.28 3.16 -1.20
N GLN A 319 -32.61 3.09 -2.50
CA GLN A 319 -31.60 3.04 -3.56
C GLN A 319 -31.03 4.40 -3.92
N ASN A 320 -31.83 5.45 -3.96
CA ASN A 320 -31.42 6.75 -4.49
C ASN A 320 -30.97 7.74 -3.40
N TYR A 321 -31.43 7.55 -2.16
CA TYR A 321 -31.17 8.47 -1.06
C TYR A 321 -30.32 7.81 0.04
N LEU A 322 -30.81 6.70 0.63
CA LEU A 322 -30.23 6.14 1.84
C LEU A 322 -28.90 5.45 1.60
N LYS A 323 -28.84 4.53 0.62
CA LYS A 323 -27.60 3.79 0.30
C LYS A 323 -26.47 4.70 -0.19
N PRO A 324 -26.71 5.66 -1.12
CA PRO A 324 -25.67 6.58 -1.53
C PRO A 324 -25.17 7.49 -0.38
N ALA A 325 -26.06 7.94 0.51
CA ALA A 325 -25.67 8.75 1.66
C ALA A 325 -24.83 7.96 2.69
N LEU A 326 -25.15 6.69 2.91
CA LEU A 326 -24.34 5.78 3.73
C LEU A 326 -23.01 5.45 3.07
N ALA A 327 -22.98 5.22 1.75
CA ALA A 327 -21.76 4.95 0.99
C ALA A 327 -20.83 6.16 0.94
N ALA A 328 -21.39 7.38 0.84
CA ALA A 328 -20.64 8.63 0.90
C ALA A 328 -20.16 8.99 2.33
N GLY A 329 -20.54 8.21 3.35
CA GLY A 329 -20.15 8.46 4.74
C GLY A 329 -20.79 9.70 5.38
N VAL A 330 -21.75 10.34 4.71
CA VAL A 330 -22.44 11.54 5.23
C VAL A 330 -23.62 11.21 6.14
N LEU A 331 -23.99 9.93 6.20
CA LEU A 331 -25.03 9.37 7.06
C LEU A 331 -24.52 8.11 7.77
N VAL A 332 -24.90 7.91 9.04
CA VAL A 332 -24.54 6.72 9.82
C VAL A 332 -25.76 6.04 10.42
N MET A 333 -25.69 4.73 10.60
CA MET A 333 -26.67 3.91 11.28
C MET A 333 -26.41 3.88 12.79
N THR A 334 -27.45 3.95 13.61
CA THR A 334 -27.31 3.80 15.09
C THR A 334 -27.05 2.36 15.52
N HIS A 335 -27.46 1.38 14.70
CA HIS A 335 -27.22 -0.04 14.95
C HIS A 335 -26.66 -0.69 13.65
N PRO A 336 -25.37 -0.48 13.34
CA PRO A 336 -24.77 -0.99 12.11
C PRO A 336 -24.74 -2.51 12.02
N ASP A 337 -24.61 -3.20 13.18
CA ASP A 337 -24.57 -4.67 13.27
C ASP A 337 -25.95 -5.32 13.10
N SER A 338 -27.02 -4.50 13.16
CA SER A 338 -28.39 -4.96 12.99
C SER A 338 -29.19 -4.01 12.08
N PRO A 339 -28.87 -3.92 10.77
CA PRO A 339 -29.44 -2.94 9.84
C PRO A 339 -30.97 -3.04 9.68
N ARG A 340 -31.57 -4.21 10.00
CA ARG A 340 -33.02 -4.48 9.92
C ARG A 340 -33.74 -4.31 11.24
N SER A 341 -33.06 -3.85 12.29
CA SER A 341 -33.67 -3.61 13.60
C SER A 341 -34.87 -2.64 13.48
N PRO A 342 -35.99 -2.90 14.13
CA PRO A 342 -37.13 -1.97 14.17
C PRO A 342 -36.80 -0.66 14.89
N THR A 343 -35.72 -0.63 15.67
CA THR A 343 -35.22 0.57 16.38
C THR A 343 -34.14 1.30 15.59
N GLN A 344 -33.78 0.85 14.37
CA GLN A 344 -32.75 1.48 13.54
C GLN A 344 -33.10 2.94 13.26
N ARG A 345 -32.12 3.84 13.47
CA ARG A 345 -32.17 5.25 13.15
C ARG A 345 -30.95 5.66 12.34
N TYR A 346 -31.07 6.80 11.68
CA TYR A 346 -30.02 7.36 10.84
C TYR A 346 -29.69 8.77 11.34
N ARG A 347 -28.42 9.10 11.37
CA ARG A 347 -27.89 10.37 11.85
C ARG A 347 -26.91 10.94 10.82
N ARG A 348 -27.02 12.25 10.58
CA ARG A 348 -26.01 12.96 9.76
C ARG A 348 -24.66 12.94 10.49
N VAL A 349 -23.60 12.68 9.72
CA VAL A 349 -22.21 12.87 10.19
C VAL A 349 -21.93 14.37 10.16
N THR A 350 -21.64 14.93 11.32
CA THR A 350 -21.29 16.36 11.49
C THR A 350 -19.86 16.59 11.09
#